data_c70d90da1d4ef4c6aff002c7a590ce1f
#
_entry.id   c70d90da1d4ef4c6aff002c7a590ce1f
#
_cell.length_a   1.000
_cell.length_b   1.000
_cell.length_c   1.000
_cell.angle_alpha   90.00
_cell.angle_beta   90.00
_cell.angle_gamma   90.00
#
_symmetry.space_group_name_H-M   'P 1'
#
loop_
_entity.id
_entity.type
_entity.pdbx_description
1 polymer ?
#
loop_
_entity_poly.entity_id
_entity_poly.type
_entity_poly.pdbx_seq_one_letter_code
_entity_poly.pdbx_strand_id
1 'polypeptide(L)'
;LFCALLGACAGPRLASQPPQSIFRDDLFNAPEERFGANNVFAITEPMRRFLASDIAPQLRRQGPLMGLIDALYRKRQLKLEYDSSMTRNASEAFEARAGNCLSLVIMTAAFAEELGLRVDFHEAGIEEMWSRNGNLLVGSGHVNVTIGTWLNDPLDSVAENSLTIDFLPPDEIGGLRTRVIPEKTVVAMYLNNKSVEALVQGQLDDAYGWARAAIRQHPRFPNSYNTLGVVYLRHGDLDQAIHVFRYALEHGSESPVLISNLADALERAGNEAEASALRVYLAQLDPYPPYYFFDLGRKAMERGDYPMARTFFAKEVARADYNHEFHFWLAVAYYDLGDMDRARHQMLEAMERSPSRSDHTRYEAKLAWLKSNEHAKAPAKTAPQ
;
A
#
# COMPACT_ATOMS: atom_id res chain seq x y z
N LEU A 1 39.45 37.67 -0.29
CA LEU A 1 38.03 37.32 0.04
C LEU A 1 37.55 36.35 -1.03
N PHE A 2 37.62 35.02 -0.77
CA PHE A 2 37.05 33.98 -1.65
C PHE A 2 35.67 33.62 -1.09
N CYS A 3 34.59 34.07 -1.72
CA CYS A 3 33.26 33.57 -1.50
C CYS A 3 33.11 32.22 -2.24
N ALA A 4 33.20 31.10 -1.51
CA ALA A 4 32.80 29.81 -2.01
C ALA A 4 31.26 29.76 -2.06
N LEU A 5 30.70 29.85 -3.25
CA LEU A 5 29.31 29.54 -3.54
C LEU A 5 29.12 28.02 -3.34
N LEU A 6 28.59 27.64 -2.19
CA LEU A 6 28.01 26.31 -1.98
C LEU A 6 26.72 26.19 -2.83
N GLY A 7 26.88 25.82 -4.06
CA GLY A 7 25.74 25.37 -4.87
C GLY A 7 25.22 24.06 -4.30
N ALA A 8 24.11 24.12 -3.57
CA ALA A 8 23.35 22.91 -3.24
C ALA A 8 22.91 22.30 -4.57
N CYS A 9 23.49 21.15 -4.94
CA CYS A 9 23.00 20.31 -6.03
C CYS A 9 21.62 19.76 -5.62
N ALA A 10 20.57 20.54 -5.89
CA ALA A 10 19.23 19.98 -5.91
C ALA A 10 19.19 19.08 -7.15
N GLY A 11 19.17 17.77 -6.96
CA GLY A 11 18.95 16.81 -8.03
C GLY A 11 17.69 17.15 -8.84
N PRO A 12 17.60 16.69 -10.08
CA PRO A 12 16.46 16.95 -10.93
C PRO A 12 15.19 16.39 -10.25
N ARG A 13 14.16 17.24 -10.16
CA ARG A 13 12.86 16.89 -9.58
C ARG A 13 11.84 16.76 -10.71
N LEU A 14 10.86 15.86 -10.55
CA LEU A 14 9.71 15.77 -11.43
C LEU A 14 9.12 17.16 -11.69
N ALA A 15 8.84 17.48 -12.96
CA ALA A 15 8.33 18.77 -13.38
C ALA A 15 6.95 19.05 -12.75
N SER A 16 6.61 20.33 -12.64
CA SER A 16 5.27 20.74 -12.18
C SER A 16 4.17 20.40 -13.18
N GLN A 17 4.54 20.20 -14.44
CA GLN A 17 3.67 19.71 -15.51
C GLN A 17 4.35 18.54 -16.21
N PRO A 18 3.67 17.40 -16.39
CA PRO A 18 4.23 16.23 -17.07
C PRO A 18 4.34 16.55 -18.57
N PRO A 19 5.38 16.05 -19.27
CA PRO A 19 5.46 16.18 -20.72
C PRO A 19 4.34 15.38 -21.38
N GLN A 20 3.73 15.93 -22.44
CA GLN A 20 2.66 15.24 -23.18
C GLN A 20 3.15 13.93 -23.83
N SER A 21 4.45 13.82 -24.11
CA SER A 21 5.07 12.63 -24.71
C SER A 21 4.95 11.35 -23.88
N ILE A 22 4.66 11.46 -22.58
CA ILE A 22 4.43 10.28 -21.74
C ILE A 22 3.03 9.69 -21.89
N PHE A 23 2.09 10.44 -22.48
CA PHE A 23 0.72 9.97 -22.68
C PHE A 23 0.49 9.53 -24.12
N ARG A 24 -0.23 8.44 -24.31
CA ARG A 24 -0.61 7.88 -25.59
C ARG A 24 -2.11 7.60 -25.56
N ASP A 25 -2.89 8.71 -25.55
CA ASP A 25 -4.35 8.65 -25.52
C ASP A 25 -4.93 7.94 -26.75
N ASP A 26 -4.15 7.83 -27.82
CA ASP A 26 -4.49 7.11 -29.05
C ASP A 26 -4.50 5.58 -28.91
N LEU A 27 -3.85 5.03 -27.89
CA LEU A 27 -3.73 3.58 -27.66
C LEU A 27 -4.83 3.01 -26.74
N PHE A 28 -5.56 3.87 -26.02
CA PHE A 28 -6.49 3.45 -24.98
C PHE A 28 -7.86 4.11 -25.13
N ASN A 29 -8.91 3.35 -24.88
CA ASN A 29 -10.28 3.89 -24.82
C ASN A 29 -10.57 4.41 -23.40
N ALA A 30 -9.92 5.51 -23.01
CA ALA A 30 -9.96 6.09 -21.68
C ALA A 30 -10.33 7.58 -21.71
N PRO A 31 -11.62 7.96 -21.97
CA PRO A 31 -12.05 9.35 -21.97
C PRO A 31 -11.83 10.00 -20.60
N GLU A 32 -11.36 11.27 -20.58
CA GLU A 32 -10.95 11.93 -19.33
C GLU A 32 -12.08 12.08 -18.31
N GLU A 33 -13.29 12.33 -18.79
CA GLU A 33 -14.47 12.58 -17.97
C GLU A 33 -14.81 11.39 -17.04
N ARG A 34 -14.37 10.19 -17.41
CA ARG A 34 -14.58 8.97 -16.62
C ARG A 34 -13.64 8.87 -15.41
N PHE A 35 -12.48 9.51 -15.51
CA PHE A 35 -11.39 9.36 -14.54
C PHE A 35 -11.09 10.71 -13.87
N GLY A 36 -11.51 10.88 -12.63
CA GLY A 36 -11.33 12.18 -11.97
C GLY A 36 -11.33 12.10 -10.44
N ALA A 37 -10.87 13.21 -9.88
CA ALA A 37 -10.70 13.40 -8.44
C ALA A 37 -11.95 13.89 -7.71
N ASN A 38 -13.02 14.27 -8.45
CA ASN A 38 -14.11 15.11 -7.96
C ASN A 38 -14.93 14.52 -6.80
N ASN A 39 -14.86 13.20 -6.58
CA ASN A 39 -15.66 12.50 -5.57
C ASN A 39 -14.85 11.84 -4.47
N VAL A 40 -13.52 12.06 -4.40
CA VAL A 40 -12.67 11.35 -3.44
C VAL A 40 -13.06 11.66 -2.00
N PHE A 41 -13.27 12.94 -1.67
CA PHE A 41 -13.69 13.43 -0.35
C PHE A 41 -15.18 13.82 -0.31
N ALA A 42 -15.98 13.47 -1.32
CA ALA A 42 -17.36 13.92 -1.38
C ALA A 42 -18.21 13.36 -0.22
N ILE A 43 -18.88 14.26 0.48
CA ILE A 43 -19.84 13.93 1.54
C ILE A 43 -21.23 13.73 0.92
N THR A 44 -21.80 12.56 1.14
CA THR A 44 -23.17 12.21 0.72
C THR A 44 -24.21 12.56 1.76
N GLU A 45 -25.49 12.58 1.38
CA GLU A 45 -26.60 12.83 2.30
C GLU A 45 -26.71 11.79 3.43
N PRO A 46 -26.46 10.48 3.22
CA PRO A 46 -26.35 9.53 4.32
C PRO A 46 -25.23 9.87 5.32
N MET A 47 -24.08 10.35 4.86
CA MET A 47 -22.98 10.77 5.72
C MET A 47 -23.33 12.02 6.52
N ARG A 48 -24.01 13.02 5.91
CA ARG A 48 -24.51 14.19 6.63
C ARG A 48 -25.53 13.83 7.69
N ARG A 49 -26.47 12.92 7.40
CA ARG A 49 -27.44 12.41 8.39
C ARG A 49 -26.75 11.67 9.53
N PHE A 50 -25.72 10.90 9.27
CA PHE A 50 -24.91 10.27 10.33
C PHE A 50 -24.32 11.31 11.28
N LEU A 51 -23.73 12.40 10.77
CA LEU A 51 -23.22 13.50 11.61
C LEU A 51 -24.34 14.21 12.37
N ALA A 52 -25.45 14.52 11.71
CA ALA A 52 -26.54 15.33 12.26
C ALA A 52 -27.45 14.58 13.23
N SER A 53 -27.51 13.25 13.15
CA SER A 53 -28.43 12.42 13.92
C SER A 53 -27.71 11.40 14.79
N ASP A 54 -26.94 10.49 14.19
CA ASP A 54 -26.43 9.31 14.86
C ASP A 54 -25.34 9.65 15.88
N ILE A 55 -24.46 10.58 15.55
CA ILE A 55 -23.36 11.03 16.42
C ILE A 55 -23.56 12.45 16.99
N ALA A 56 -24.62 13.14 16.63
CA ALA A 56 -24.91 14.48 17.14
C ALA A 56 -24.87 14.63 18.68
N PRO A 57 -25.36 13.65 19.48
CA PRO A 57 -25.21 13.71 20.92
C PRO A 57 -23.76 13.70 21.42
N GLN A 58 -22.87 12.94 20.74
CA GLN A 58 -21.46 12.89 21.05
C GLN A 58 -20.76 14.21 20.66
N LEU A 59 -21.04 14.73 19.46
CA LEU A 59 -20.51 16.00 19.00
C LEU A 59 -20.86 17.15 19.96
N ARG A 60 -22.11 17.20 20.47
CA ARG A 60 -22.53 18.21 21.44
C ARG A 60 -21.87 18.07 22.80
N ARG A 61 -21.61 16.83 23.25
CA ARG A 61 -21.04 16.55 24.59
C ARG A 61 -19.54 16.73 24.66
N GLN A 62 -18.84 16.31 23.63
CA GLN A 62 -17.37 16.14 23.62
C GLN A 62 -16.68 17.12 22.66
N GLY A 63 -17.47 17.92 21.93
CA GLY A 63 -16.99 18.74 20.83
C GLY A 63 -16.79 17.93 19.53
N PRO A 64 -16.60 18.62 18.39
CA PRO A 64 -16.56 17.98 17.08
C PRO A 64 -15.40 17.00 16.92
N LEU A 65 -14.22 17.32 17.43
CA LEU A 65 -13.02 16.48 17.32
C LEU A 65 -13.20 15.14 18.06
N MET A 66 -13.43 15.22 19.39
CA MET A 66 -13.53 14.01 20.22
C MET A 66 -14.80 13.20 19.92
N GLY A 67 -15.89 13.89 19.57
CA GLY A 67 -17.14 13.24 19.19
C GLY A 67 -17.02 12.44 17.89
N LEU A 68 -16.31 12.96 16.90
CA LEU A 68 -16.03 12.26 15.64
C LEU A 68 -15.16 11.01 15.89
N ILE A 69 -14.05 11.18 16.61
CA ILE A 69 -13.13 10.09 16.94
C ILE A 69 -13.82 8.97 17.69
N ASP A 70 -14.61 9.33 18.70
CA ASP A 70 -15.36 8.39 19.50
C ASP A 70 -16.35 7.57 18.65
N ALA A 71 -17.00 8.23 17.68
CA ALA A 71 -17.94 7.60 16.75
C ALA A 71 -17.26 6.65 15.77
N LEU A 72 -16.10 7.02 15.23
CA LEU A 72 -15.35 6.22 14.24
C LEU A 72 -14.72 4.97 14.88
N TYR A 73 -14.20 5.09 16.12
CA TYR A 73 -13.45 4.01 16.76
C TYR A 73 -14.28 3.15 17.72
N ARG A 74 -15.43 3.63 18.19
CA ARG A 74 -16.32 2.77 18.99
C ARG A 74 -17.02 1.75 18.09
N LYS A 75 -16.74 0.47 18.32
CA LYS A 75 -17.33 -0.70 17.64
C LYS A 75 -18.89 -0.70 17.62
N ARG A 76 -19.54 0.20 18.35
CA ARG A 76 -21.00 0.28 18.44
C ARG A 76 -21.66 1.18 17.38
N GLN A 77 -20.96 2.16 16.80
CA GLN A 77 -21.59 3.12 15.87
C GLN A 77 -21.26 2.87 14.41
N LEU A 78 -20.01 2.80 14.00
CA LEU A 78 -19.66 2.57 12.59
C LEU A 78 -19.05 1.18 12.32
N LYS A 79 -18.42 0.52 13.31
CA LYS A 79 -17.81 -0.82 13.18
C LYS A 79 -16.95 -0.94 11.93
N LEU A 80 -15.97 -0.05 11.79
CA LEU A 80 -15.08 -0.05 10.65
C LEU A 80 -14.24 -1.34 10.63
N GLU A 81 -14.21 -2.00 9.47
CA GLU A 81 -13.36 -3.15 9.20
C GLU A 81 -12.19 -2.72 8.28
N TYR A 82 -10.99 -3.24 8.54
CA TYR A 82 -9.88 -3.07 7.62
C TYR A 82 -10.05 -4.04 6.45
N ASP A 83 -9.99 -3.50 5.23
CA ASP A 83 -10.12 -4.27 3.99
C ASP A 83 -9.18 -3.68 2.93
N SER A 84 -8.07 -4.36 2.68
CA SER A 84 -7.08 -3.93 1.71
C SER A 84 -7.40 -4.33 0.27
N SER A 85 -8.51 -5.05 0.04
CA SER A 85 -8.83 -5.61 -1.27
C SER A 85 -9.11 -4.56 -2.35
N MET A 86 -9.57 -3.37 -1.94
CA MET A 86 -9.82 -2.25 -2.84
C MET A 86 -9.76 -0.91 -2.14
N THR A 87 -9.41 0.12 -2.92
CA THR A 87 -9.41 1.51 -2.48
C THR A 87 -10.76 2.15 -2.75
N ARG A 88 -11.35 2.73 -1.70
CA ARG A 88 -12.68 3.35 -1.70
C ARG A 88 -12.56 4.86 -1.49
N ASN A 89 -13.44 5.63 -2.10
CA ASN A 89 -13.63 7.05 -1.76
C ASN A 89 -14.38 7.18 -0.42
N ALA A 90 -14.58 8.41 0.04
CA ALA A 90 -15.23 8.67 1.34
C ALA A 90 -16.60 8.00 1.48
N SER A 91 -17.46 8.13 0.46
CA SER A 91 -18.81 7.58 0.49
C SER A 91 -18.83 6.05 0.39
N GLU A 92 -18.01 5.47 -0.48
CA GLU A 92 -17.88 4.02 -0.62
C GLU A 92 -17.34 3.36 0.66
N ALA A 93 -16.36 3.99 1.32
CA ALA A 93 -15.83 3.51 2.60
C ALA A 93 -16.88 3.58 3.72
N PHE A 94 -17.68 4.64 3.75
CA PHE A 94 -18.78 4.80 4.69
C PHE A 94 -19.88 3.76 4.49
N GLU A 95 -20.32 3.53 3.25
CA GLU A 95 -21.37 2.56 2.91
C GLU A 95 -20.91 1.11 3.19
N ALA A 96 -19.68 0.78 2.80
CA ALA A 96 -19.10 -0.52 3.06
C ALA A 96 -18.73 -0.76 4.52
N ARG A 97 -18.57 0.31 5.31
CA ARG A 97 -18.00 0.30 6.66
C ARG A 97 -16.63 -0.39 6.70
N ALA A 98 -15.90 -0.30 5.60
CA ALA A 98 -14.62 -0.97 5.41
C ALA A 98 -13.74 -0.22 4.43
N GLY A 99 -12.42 -0.35 4.58
CA GLY A 99 -11.45 0.21 3.66
C GLY A 99 -10.02 -0.09 4.08
N ASN A 100 -9.09 0.12 3.14
CA ASN A 100 -7.67 0.17 3.44
C ASN A 100 -7.32 1.47 4.21
N CYS A 101 -6.08 1.62 4.66
CA CYS A 101 -5.63 2.81 5.39
C CYS A 101 -5.99 4.11 4.64
N LEU A 102 -5.71 4.19 3.34
CA LEU A 102 -6.01 5.36 2.51
C LEU A 102 -7.51 5.67 2.44
N SER A 103 -8.35 4.66 2.26
CA SER A 103 -9.82 4.82 2.22
C SER A 103 -10.38 5.33 3.54
N LEU A 104 -9.89 4.80 4.65
CA LEU A 104 -10.31 5.20 6.00
C LEU A 104 -9.81 6.61 6.33
N VAL A 105 -8.59 6.98 5.91
CA VAL A 105 -8.07 8.35 6.00
C VAL A 105 -8.93 9.32 5.20
N ILE A 106 -9.27 8.99 3.95
CA ILE A 106 -10.11 9.82 3.08
C ILE A 106 -11.50 10.03 3.71
N MET A 107 -12.13 8.98 4.18
CA MET A 107 -13.46 9.09 4.83
C MET A 107 -13.40 9.92 6.12
N THR A 108 -12.38 9.71 6.93
CA THR A 108 -12.20 10.45 8.19
C THR A 108 -11.95 11.94 7.94
N ALA A 109 -11.11 12.25 6.94
CA ALA A 109 -10.86 13.63 6.51
C ALA A 109 -12.12 14.31 6.01
N ALA A 110 -12.92 13.64 5.17
CA ALA A 110 -14.18 14.17 4.68
C ALA A 110 -15.16 14.52 5.80
N PHE A 111 -15.30 13.66 6.82
CA PHE A 111 -16.10 13.97 8.01
C PHE A 111 -15.54 15.14 8.82
N ALA A 112 -14.23 15.20 8.98
CA ALA A 112 -13.57 16.26 9.74
C ALA A 112 -13.77 17.62 9.07
N GLU A 113 -13.61 17.70 7.76
CA GLU A 113 -13.84 18.92 6.97
C GLU A 113 -15.29 19.37 7.01
N GLU A 114 -16.27 18.46 6.90
CA GLU A 114 -17.70 18.80 7.03
C GLU A 114 -18.03 19.35 8.43
N LEU A 115 -17.28 18.97 9.48
CA LEU A 115 -17.38 19.50 10.82
C LEU A 115 -16.57 20.79 11.04
N GLY A 116 -15.89 21.32 10.02
CA GLY A 116 -15.05 22.52 10.10
C GLY A 116 -13.74 22.31 10.86
N LEU A 117 -13.26 21.08 11.00
CA LEU A 117 -12.00 20.76 11.64
C LEU A 117 -10.83 20.93 10.63
N ARG A 118 -9.63 21.18 11.17
CA ARG A 118 -8.38 21.17 10.39
C ARG A 118 -7.97 19.74 10.12
N VAL A 119 -7.51 19.48 8.90
CA VAL A 119 -7.02 18.19 8.45
C VAL A 119 -5.61 18.33 7.89
N ASP A 120 -4.67 17.55 8.41
CA ASP A 120 -3.31 17.44 7.91
C ASP A 120 -3.02 15.98 7.57
N PHE A 121 -2.59 15.72 6.35
CA PHE A 121 -2.21 14.37 5.91
C PHE A 121 -0.72 14.13 6.10
N HIS A 122 -0.38 12.92 6.49
CA HIS A 122 1.01 12.52 6.69
C HIS A 122 1.28 11.20 5.98
N GLU A 123 2.40 11.15 5.29
CA GLU A 123 2.98 9.91 4.81
C GLU A 123 3.95 9.40 5.88
N ALA A 124 3.76 8.18 6.33
CA ALA A 124 4.68 7.54 7.25
C ALA A 124 5.84 6.94 6.45
N GLY A 125 7.07 7.21 6.90
CA GLY A 125 8.29 6.64 6.36
C GLY A 125 8.48 5.20 6.84
N ILE A 126 7.51 4.35 6.56
CA ILE A 126 7.66 2.90 6.69
C ILE A 126 8.39 2.40 5.44
N GLU A 127 9.20 1.36 5.56
CA GLU A 127 9.58 0.56 4.40
C GLU A 127 8.30 0.16 3.67
N GLU A 128 8.25 0.40 2.35
CA GLU A 128 7.05 0.12 1.55
C GLU A 128 6.52 -1.29 1.86
N MET A 129 5.26 -1.38 2.26
CA MET A 129 4.61 -2.67 2.45
C MET A 129 4.32 -3.28 1.07
N TRP A 130 4.88 -4.45 0.84
CA TRP A 130 4.77 -5.13 -0.44
C TRP A 130 3.72 -6.24 -0.39
N SER A 131 2.88 -6.26 -1.40
CA SER A 131 2.01 -7.38 -1.72
C SER A 131 2.27 -7.86 -3.14
N ARG A 132 1.94 -9.11 -3.42
CA ARG A 132 2.10 -9.70 -4.76
C ARG A 132 0.74 -10.16 -5.29
N ASN A 133 0.42 -9.77 -6.52
CA ASN A 133 -0.73 -10.28 -7.23
C ASN A 133 -0.28 -10.82 -8.61
N GLY A 134 -0.21 -12.14 -8.74
CA GLY A 134 0.42 -12.80 -9.89
C GLY A 134 1.89 -12.38 -10.03
N ASN A 135 2.23 -11.74 -11.14
CA ASN A 135 3.59 -11.23 -11.41
C ASN A 135 3.72 -9.72 -11.08
N LEU A 136 2.72 -9.10 -10.48
CA LEU A 136 2.72 -7.70 -10.13
C LEU A 136 3.09 -7.54 -8.65
N LEU A 137 4.19 -6.82 -8.37
CA LEU A 137 4.52 -6.34 -7.03
C LEU A 137 3.84 -4.99 -6.82
N VAL A 138 3.05 -4.90 -5.76
CA VAL A 138 2.35 -3.67 -5.39
C VAL A 138 2.94 -3.17 -4.09
N GLY A 139 3.59 -2.01 -4.14
CA GLY A 139 4.06 -1.29 -2.96
C GLY A 139 2.96 -0.37 -2.44
N SER A 140 2.65 -0.50 -1.16
CA SER A 140 1.72 0.39 -0.47
C SER A 140 2.48 1.26 0.51
N GLY A 141 2.45 2.59 0.31
CA GLY A 141 2.86 3.55 1.32
C GLY A 141 1.79 3.64 2.41
N HIS A 142 2.19 4.01 3.61
CA HIS A 142 1.26 4.24 4.72
C HIS A 142 0.94 5.71 4.88
N VAL A 143 -0.34 6.02 5.03
CA VAL A 143 -0.87 7.37 5.20
C VAL A 143 -1.70 7.43 6.47
N ASN A 144 -1.47 8.46 7.29
CA ASN A 144 -2.33 8.77 8.42
C ASN A 144 -2.86 10.21 8.33
N VAL A 145 -3.79 10.56 9.20
CA VAL A 145 -4.42 11.88 9.23
C VAL A 145 -4.36 12.47 10.63
N THR A 146 -3.96 13.74 10.73
CA THR A 146 -4.07 14.54 11.95
C THR A 146 -5.27 15.46 11.82
N ILE A 147 -6.19 15.36 12.76
CA ILE A 147 -7.38 16.22 12.86
C ILE A 147 -7.21 17.14 14.05
N GLY A 148 -7.51 18.41 13.88
CA GLY A 148 -7.40 19.40 14.93
C GLY A 148 -8.44 20.51 14.83
N THR A 149 -8.55 21.31 15.88
CA THR A 149 -9.33 22.55 15.84
C THR A 149 -8.48 23.67 15.27
N TRP A 150 -9.10 24.66 14.62
CA TRP A 150 -8.42 25.88 14.21
C TRP A 150 -8.03 26.66 15.48
N LEU A 151 -6.78 27.07 15.54
CA LEU A 151 -6.29 27.90 16.64
C LEU A 151 -6.93 29.30 16.56
N ASN A 152 -7.60 29.71 17.62
CA ASN A 152 -8.12 31.08 17.73
C ASN A 152 -7.09 32.04 18.32
N ASP A 153 -6.04 31.50 18.98
CA ASP A 153 -4.94 32.27 19.57
C ASP A 153 -3.59 31.69 19.10
N PRO A 154 -2.62 32.55 18.64
CA PRO A 154 -1.29 32.11 18.29
C PRO A 154 -0.49 31.48 19.47
N LEU A 155 -0.94 31.67 20.70
CA LEU A 155 -0.33 31.10 21.92
C LEU A 155 -0.85 29.68 22.24
N ASP A 156 -1.93 29.23 21.60
CA ASP A 156 -2.41 27.86 21.75
C ASP A 156 -1.44 26.89 21.11
N SER A 157 -1.04 25.85 21.84
CA SER A 157 -0.16 24.82 21.26
C SER A 157 -0.96 23.93 20.29
N VAL A 158 -0.45 23.75 19.08
CA VAL A 158 -1.04 22.87 18.05
C VAL A 158 -1.22 21.45 18.59
N ALA A 159 -0.32 21.00 19.47
CA ALA A 159 -0.32 19.66 20.04
C ALA A 159 -1.48 19.37 20.99
N GLU A 160 -2.00 20.40 21.69
CA GLU A 160 -3.07 20.21 22.70
C GLU A 160 -4.46 20.04 22.07
N ASN A 161 -4.65 20.47 20.82
CA ASN A 161 -5.94 20.50 20.14
C ASN A 161 -5.96 19.68 18.83
N SER A 162 -5.09 18.69 18.71
CA SER A 162 -5.04 17.80 17.53
C SER A 162 -4.80 16.35 17.93
N LEU A 163 -5.31 15.42 17.12
CA LEU A 163 -5.10 13.99 17.27
C LEU A 163 -4.74 13.36 15.94
N THR A 164 -3.66 12.58 15.91
CA THR A 164 -3.29 11.77 14.74
C THR A 164 -4.00 10.43 14.83
N ILE A 165 -4.68 10.10 13.74
CA ILE A 165 -5.42 8.86 13.55
C ILE A 165 -4.64 7.99 12.58
N ASP A 166 -4.28 6.81 13.05
CA ASP A 166 -3.61 5.79 12.27
C ASP A 166 -4.46 4.52 12.26
N PHE A 167 -4.50 3.83 11.12
CA PHE A 167 -5.29 2.62 10.92
C PHE A 167 -4.43 1.34 10.92
N LEU A 168 -3.13 1.47 11.23
CA LEU A 168 -2.26 0.33 11.51
C LEU A 168 -2.33 -0.11 12.97
N PRO A 169 -1.95 -1.35 13.28
CA PRO A 169 -1.78 -1.80 14.65
C PRO A 169 -0.77 -0.93 15.41
N PRO A 170 -1.01 -0.64 16.71
CA PRO A 170 -0.13 0.23 17.51
C PRO A 170 1.34 -0.20 17.55
N ASP A 171 1.60 -1.49 17.46
CA ASP A 171 2.96 -2.06 17.51
C ASP A 171 3.78 -1.72 16.25
N GLU A 172 3.10 -1.40 15.15
CA GLU A 172 3.72 -1.03 13.87
C GLU A 172 3.96 0.49 13.75
N ILE A 173 3.31 1.30 14.60
CA ILE A 173 3.33 2.77 14.53
C ILE A 173 4.51 3.36 15.34
N GLY A 174 5.06 2.62 16.30
CA GLY A 174 6.06 3.11 17.25
C GLY A 174 7.34 3.62 16.59
N GLY A 175 7.57 4.95 16.61
CA GLY A 175 8.82 5.54 16.14
C GLY A 175 8.87 5.90 14.66
N LEU A 176 7.77 5.81 13.93
CA LEU A 176 7.69 6.18 12.52
C LEU A 176 7.95 7.68 12.30
N ARG A 177 8.87 8.00 11.38
CA ARG A 177 9.02 9.37 10.89
C ARG A 177 7.88 9.65 9.91
N THR A 178 7.09 10.66 10.20
CA THR A 178 6.02 11.11 9.32
C THR A 178 6.41 12.39 8.60
N ARG A 179 5.93 12.54 7.37
CA ARG A 179 6.09 13.75 6.55
C ARG A 179 4.72 14.26 6.16
N VAL A 180 4.47 15.55 6.39
CA VAL A 180 3.24 16.20 5.92
C VAL A 180 3.21 16.14 4.39
N ILE A 181 2.07 15.72 3.84
CA ILE A 181 1.80 15.68 2.41
C ILE A 181 0.55 16.50 2.08
N PRO A 182 0.50 17.19 0.94
CA PRO A 182 -0.70 17.91 0.53
C PRO A 182 -1.82 16.96 0.11
N GLU A 183 -3.07 17.38 0.28
CA GLU A 183 -4.28 16.64 -0.13
C GLU A 183 -4.18 16.10 -1.57
N LYS A 184 -3.65 16.90 -2.52
CA LYS A 184 -3.45 16.45 -3.90
C LYS A 184 -2.60 15.17 -4.02
N THR A 185 -1.70 14.92 -3.06
CA THR A 185 -0.93 13.66 -3.01
C THR A 185 -1.83 12.50 -2.62
N VAL A 186 -2.68 12.70 -1.61
CA VAL A 186 -3.67 11.69 -1.17
C VAL A 186 -4.61 11.32 -2.32
N VAL A 187 -5.08 12.33 -3.05
CA VAL A 187 -5.90 12.11 -4.26
C VAL A 187 -5.12 11.34 -5.33
N ALA A 188 -3.87 11.71 -5.59
CA ALA A 188 -3.02 11.00 -6.56
C ALA A 188 -2.76 9.54 -6.12
N MET A 189 -2.56 9.28 -4.82
CA MET A 189 -2.46 7.93 -4.27
C MET A 189 -3.74 7.12 -4.51
N TYR A 190 -4.91 7.73 -4.27
CA TYR A 190 -6.20 7.09 -4.55
C TYR A 190 -6.33 6.70 -6.03
N LEU A 191 -6.08 7.64 -6.94
CA LEU A 191 -6.17 7.41 -8.38
C LEU A 191 -5.14 6.35 -8.85
N ASN A 192 -3.93 6.39 -8.29
CA ASN A 192 -2.89 5.40 -8.57
C ASN A 192 -3.31 3.99 -8.11
N ASN A 193 -3.89 3.86 -6.93
CA ASN A 193 -4.41 2.58 -6.45
C ASN A 193 -5.53 2.05 -7.36
N LYS A 194 -6.44 2.91 -7.81
CA LYS A 194 -7.47 2.53 -8.80
C LYS A 194 -6.85 2.03 -10.10
N SER A 195 -5.75 2.64 -10.56
CA SER A 195 -4.98 2.15 -11.71
C SER A 195 -4.40 0.75 -11.47
N VAL A 196 -3.80 0.51 -10.32
CA VAL A 196 -3.24 -0.79 -9.95
C VAL A 196 -4.34 -1.85 -9.83
N GLU A 197 -5.49 -1.52 -9.23
CA GLU A 197 -6.64 -2.42 -9.15
C GLU A 197 -7.15 -2.82 -10.55
N ALA A 198 -7.24 -1.85 -11.47
CA ALA A 198 -7.62 -2.11 -12.87
C ALA A 198 -6.56 -2.99 -13.59
N LEU A 199 -5.26 -2.75 -13.35
CA LEU A 199 -4.18 -3.59 -13.87
C LEU A 199 -4.29 -5.05 -13.40
N VAL A 200 -4.61 -5.26 -12.12
CA VAL A 200 -4.81 -6.59 -11.53
C VAL A 200 -5.99 -7.30 -12.19
N GLN A 201 -7.03 -6.56 -12.57
CA GLN A 201 -8.22 -7.07 -13.26
C GLN A 201 -8.02 -7.22 -14.79
N GLY A 202 -6.87 -6.80 -15.33
CA GLY A 202 -6.59 -6.81 -16.76
C GLY A 202 -7.32 -5.73 -17.57
N GLN A 203 -7.89 -4.73 -16.91
CA GLN A 203 -8.62 -3.61 -17.51
C GLN A 203 -7.65 -2.48 -17.90
N LEU A 204 -6.91 -2.68 -19.00
CA LEU A 204 -5.80 -1.79 -19.37
C LEU A 204 -6.24 -0.36 -19.71
N ASP A 205 -7.39 -0.18 -20.36
CA ASP A 205 -7.94 1.14 -20.66
C ASP A 205 -8.24 1.94 -19.39
N ASP A 206 -8.88 1.30 -18.41
CA ASP A 206 -9.18 1.90 -17.11
C ASP A 206 -7.90 2.18 -16.33
N ALA A 207 -6.94 1.24 -16.33
CA ALA A 207 -5.65 1.41 -15.68
C ALA A 207 -4.90 2.63 -16.23
N TYR A 208 -4.89 2.79 -17.56
CA TYR A 208 -4.31 3.97 -18.21
C TYR A 208 -5.02 5.26 -17.79
N GLY A 209 -6.34 5.29 -17.85
CA GLY A 209 -7.14 6.46 -17.49
C GLY A 209 -6.87 6.92 -16.05
N TRP A 210 -6.84 5.99 -15.11
CA TRP A 210 -6.54 6.28 -13.71
C TRP A 210 -5.09 6.72 -13.49
N ALA A 211 -4.10 6.08 -14.13
CA ALA A 211 -2.68 6.49 -14.02
C ALA A 211 -2.46 7.89 -14.57
N ARG A 212 -3.04 8.19 -15.74
CA ARG A 212 -3.01 9.55 -16.35
C ARG A 212 -3.61 10.58 -15.40
N ALA A 213 -4.79 10.30 -14.82
CA ALA A 213 -5.45 11.18 -13.87
C ALA A 213 -4.59 11.40 -12.62
N ALA A 214 -3.95 10.36 -12.08
CA ALA A 214 -3.04 10.47 -10.93
C ALA A 214 -1.84 11.39 -11.21
N ILE A 215 -1.19 11.25 -12.38
CA ILE A 215 -0.09 12.11 -12.79
C ILE A 215 -0.54 13.56 -12.95
N ARG A 216 -1.70 13.80 -13.59
CA ARG A 216 -2.26 15.16 -13.76
C ARG A 216 -2.62 15.79 -12.42
N GLN A 217 -3.15 15.02 -11.48
CA GLN A 217 -3.50 15.48 -10.13
C GLN A 217 -2.26 15.91 -9.32
N HIS A 218 -1.19 15.11 -9.36
CA HIS A 218 0.06 15.44 -8.71
C HIS A 218 1.28 14.99 -9.54
N PRO A 219 1.76 15.84 -10.47
CA PRO A 219 2.88 15.50 -11.36
C PRO A 219 4.21 15.15 -10.66
N ARG A 220 4.33 15.43 -9.35
CA ARG A 220 5.51 15.10 -8.56
C ARG A 220 5.37 13.82 -7.73
N PHE A 221 4.32 13.04 -7.97
CA PHE A 221 4.10 11.76 -7.30
C PHE A 221 4.72 10.61 -8.13
N PRO A 222 5.89 10.06 -7.75
CA PRO A 222 6.68 9.17 -8.60
C PRO A 222 5.97 7.85 -8.92
N ASN A 223 5.19 7.31 -7.96
CA ASN A 223 4.55 6.00 -8.11
C ASN A 223 3.57 5.97 -9.29
N SER A 224 2.94 7.11 -9.63
CA SER A 224 2.03 7.17 -10.78
C SER A 224 2.74 6.97 -12.11
N TYR A 225 3.99 7.40 -12.24
CA TYR A 225 4.80 7.15 -13.45
C TYR A 225 5.22 5.69 -13.55
N ASN A 226 5.61 5.08 -12.42
CA ASN A 226 5.89 3.65 -12.38
C ASN A 226 4.65 2.86 -12.83
N THR A 227 3.49 3.18 -12.30
CA THR A 227 2.23 2.52 -12.67
C THR A 227 1.90 2.72 -14.15
N LEU A 228 2.05 3.94 -14.70
CA LEU A 228 1.84 4.21 -16.12
C LEU A 228 2.81 3.40 -17.00
N GLY A 229 4.08 3.31 -16.62
CA GLY A 229 5.06 2.47 -17.30
C GLY A 229 4.67 0.99 -17.32
N VAL A 230 4.15 0.48 -16.20
CA VAL A 230 3.63 -0.90 -16.10
C VAL A 230 2.39 -1.10 -16.99
N VAL A 231 1.51 -0.09 -17.10
CA VAL A 231 0.36 -0.14 -18.02
C VAL A 231 0.85 -0.35 -19.45
N TYR A 232 1.81 0.45 -19.94
CA TYR A 232 2.39 0.29 -21.27
C TYR A 232 3.10 -1.07 -21.45
N LEU A 233 3.85 -1.50 -20.43
CA LEU A 233 4.52 -2.80 -20.44
C LEU A 233 3.53 -3.96 -20.59
N ARG A 234 2.37 -3.88 -19.97
CA ARG A 234 1.28 -4.87 -20.07
C ARG A 234 0.51 -4.77 -21.38
N HIS A 235 0.37 -3.57 -21.92
CA HIS A 235 -0.24 -3.35 -23.23
C HIS A 235 0.68 -3.85 -24.37
N GLY A 236 1.99 -3.87 -24.15
CA GLY A 236 2.98 -4.33 -25.14
C GLY A 236 3.78 -3.19 -25.79
N ASP A 237 3.53 -1.93 -25.40
CA ASP A 237 4.25 -0.76 -25.90
C ASP A 237 5.56 -0.54 -25.12
N LEU A 238 6.55 -1.36 -25.45
CA LEU A 238 7.82 -1.40 -24.73
C LEU A 238 8.58 -0.07 -24.81
N ASP A 239 8.59 0.58 -25.96
CA ASP A 239 9.26 1.87 -26.16
C ASP A 239 8.65 2.95 -25.26
N GLN A 240 7.31 2.98 -25.16
CA GLN A 240 6.63 3.94 -24.32
C GLN A 240 6.82 3.63 -22.83
N ALA A 241 6.83 2.35 -22.45
CA ALA A 241 7.14 1.93 -21.09
C ALA A 241 8.55 2.39 -20.67
N ILE A 242 9.55 2.12 -21.51
CA ILE A 242 10.94 2.55 -21.31
C ILE A 242 11.04 4.08 -21.20
N HIS A 243 10.33 4.81 -22.07
CA HIS A 243 10.32 6.27 -22.04
C HIS A 243 9.79 6.81 -20.71
N VAL A 244 8.67 6.29 -20.22
CA VAL A 244 8.06 6.73 -18.95
C VAL A 244 8.94 6.36 -17.74
N PHE A 245 9.50 5.16 -17.71
CA PHE A 245 10.38 4.74 -16.62
C PHE A 245 11.68 5.58 -16.59
N ARG A 246 12.29 5.86 -17.74
CA ARG A 246 13.47 6.74 -17.82
C ARG A 246 13.14 8.15 -17.37
N TYR A 247 12.01 8.70 -17.83
CA TYR A 247 11.55 10.02 -17.37
C TYR A 247 11.46 10.09 -15.84
N ALA A 248 10.85 9.09 -15.20
CA ALA A 248 10.74 9.05 -13.75
C ALA A 248 12.12 8.93 -13.05
N LEU A 249 13.00 8.09 -13.58
CA LEU A 249 14.36 7.88 -13.04
C LEU A 249 15.21 9.16 -13.16
N GLU A 250 15.22 9.82 -14.30
CA GLU A 250 15.96 11.05 -14.56
C GLU A 250 15.50 12.22 -13.68
N HIS A 251 14.25 12.17 -13.19
CA HIS A 251 13.66 13.22 -12.37
C HIS A 251 13.59 12.84 -10.87
N GLY A 252 14.46 11.92 -10.43
CA GLY A 252 14.72 11.65 -9.01
C GLY A 252 13.88 10.58 -8.36
N SER A 253 13.29 9.68 -9.14
CA SER A 253 12.60 8.49 -8.62
C SER A 253 13.55 7.28 -8.64
N GLU A 254 14.44 7.16 -7.67
CA GLU A 254 15.39 6.03 -7.55
C GLU A 254 14.76 4.82 -6.83
N SER A 255 13.51 4.51 -7.12
CA SER A 255 12.86 3.32 -6.54
C SER A 255 13.44 2.03 -7.14
N PRO A 256 13.87 1.05 -6.32
CA PRO A 256 14.31 -0.26 -6.81
C PRO A 256 13.31 -0.94 -7.75
N VAL A 257 12.01 -0.75 -7.50
CA VAL A 257 10.94 -1.30 -8.33
C VAL A 257 10.89 -0.64 -9.70
N LEU A 258 11.04 0.68 -9.76
CA LEU A 258 11.10 1.39 -11.03
C LEU A 258 12.29 0.91 -11.88
N ILE A 259 13.47 0.75 -11.24
CA ILE A 259 14.69 0.25 -11.91
C ILE A 259 14.48 -1.18 -12.40
N SER A 260 13.85 -2.03 -11.61
CA SER A 260 13.51 -3.41 -12.00
C SER A 260 12.56 -3.45 -13.19
N ASN A 261 11.50 -2.64 -13.16
CA ASN A 261 10.53 -2.57 -14.26
C ASN A 261 11.17 -2.02 -15.55
N LEU A 262 12.09 -1.05 -15.45
CA LEU A 262 12.86 -0.56 -16.60
C LEU A 262 13.76 -1.65 -17.17
N ALA A 263 14.46 -2.40 -16.31
CA ALA A 263 15.32 -3.49 -16.76
C ALA A 263 14.53 -4.59 -17.49
N ASP A 264 13.34 -4.94 -16.98
CA ASP A 264 12.44 -5.91 -17.62
C ASP A 264 11.91 -5.40 -18.97
N ALA A 265 11.56 -4.11 -19.05
CA ALA A 265 11.12 -3.51 -20.32
C ALA A 265 12.24 -3.51 -21.38
N LEU A 266 13.46 -3.15 -20.97
CA LEU A 266 14.65 -3.14 -21.84
C LEU A 266 15.02 -4.55 -22.35
N GLU A 267 15.00 -5.57 -21.47
CA GLU A 267 15.25 -6.95 -21.86
C GLU A 267 14.23 -7.43 -22.88
N ARG A 268 12.95 -7.17 -22.65
CA ARG A 268 11.87 -7.52 -23.59
C ARG A 268 11.99 -6.76 -24.93
N ALA A 269 12.57 -5.55 -24.91
CA ALA A 269 12.87 -4.77 -26.11
C ALA A 269 14.18 -5.20 -26.82
N GLY A 270 14.91 -6.20 -26.28
CA GLY A 270 16.18 -6.67 -26.84
C GLY A 270 17.41 -5.84 -26.45
N ASN A 271 17.28 -4.89 -25.52
CA ASN A 271 18.36 -4.04 -25.00
C ASN A 271 19.08 -4.71 -23.82
N GLU A 272 19.61 -5.92 -24.05
CA GLU A 272 20.18 -6.79 -23.00
C GLU A 272 21.33 -6.15 -22.22
N ALA A 273 22.19 -5.37 -22.89
CA ALA A 273 23.34 -4.75 -22.24
C ALA A 273 22.94 -3.72 -21.18
N GLU A 274 21.96 -2.86 -21.49
CA GLU A 274 21.45 -1.86 -20.54
C GLU A 274 20.63 -2.52 -19.42
N ALA A 275 19.80 -3.50 -19.76
CA ALA A 275 19.04 -4.29 -18.76
C ALA A 275 19.99 -4.97 -17.77
N SER A 276 21.07 -5.58 -18.24
CA SER A 276 22.09 -6.21 -17.39
C SER A 276 22.80 -5.20 -16.49
N ALA A 277 23.15 -4.03 -17.00
CA ALA A 277 23.77 -2.97 -16.21
C ALA A 277 22.84 -2.48 -15.07
N LEU A 278 21.56 -2.28 -15.37
CA LEU A 278 20.56 -1.91 -14.35
C LEU A 278 20.35 -3.00 -13.29
N ARG A 279 20.37 -4.27 -13.67
CA ARG A 279 20.29 -5.40 -12.73
C ARG A 279 21.51 -5.49 -11.82
N VAL A 280 22.70 -5.23 -12.33
CA VAL A 280 23.92 -5.16 -11.50
C VAL A 280 23.81 -3.99 -10.51
N TYR A 281 23.36 -2.82 -10.96
CA TYR A 281 23.13 -1.67 -10.09
C TYR A 281 22.07 -1.98 -9.03
N LEU A 282 20.95 -2.57 -9.42
CA LEU A 282 19.86 -2.97 -8.50
C LEU A 282 20.34 -3.96 -7.43
N ALA A 283 21.19 -4.95 -7.80
CA ALA A 283 21.74 -5.90 -6.86
C ALA A 283 22.67 -5.27 -5.81
N GLN A 284 23.27 -4.11 -6.12
CA GLN A 284 24.06 -3.33 -5.16
C GLN A 284 23.16 -2.46 -4.27
N LEU A 285 22.09 -1.91 -4.83
CA LEU A 285 21.15 -1.03 -4.13
C LEU A 285 20.24 -1.84 -3.20
N ASP A 286 19.69 -2.94 -3.68
CA ASP A 286 18.81 -3.84 -2.96
C ASP A 286 19.15 -5.31 -3.27
N PRO A 287 20.10 -5.91 -2.53
CA PRO A 287 20.54 -7.28 -2.75
C PRO A 287 19.46 -8.33 -2.46
N TYR A 288 18.45 -7.96 -1.72
CA TYR A 288 17.35 -8.84 -1.32
C TYR A 288 16.00 -8.13 -1.55
N PRO A 289 15.51 -8.02 -2.81
CA PRO A 289 14.26 -7.36 -3.10
C PRO A 289 13.07 -8.04 -2.39
N PRO A 290 11.91 -7.38 -2.30
CA PRO A 290 10.71 -7.99 -1.72
C PRO A 290 10.42 -9.36 -2.32
N TYR A 291 10.02 -10.32 -1.50
CA TYR A 291 9.77 -11.72 -1.88
C TYR A 291 11.01 -12.55 -2.27
N TYR A 292 12.23 -12.03 -2.17
CA TYR A 292 13.44 -12.77 -2.56
C TYR A 292 13.57 -14.12 -1.82
N PHE A 293 13.53 -14.11 -0.49
CA PHE A 293 13.58 -15.35 0.29
C PHE A 293 12.29 -16.16 0.18
N PHE A 294 11.16 -15.51 -0.03
CA PHE A 294 9.90 -16.21 -0.28
C PHE A 294 9.98 -17.10 -1.53
N ASP A 295 10.50 -16.59 -2.64
CA ASP A 295 10.65 -17.34 -3.88
C ASP A 295 11.66 -18.49 -3.74
N LEU A 296 12.73 -18.29 -2.97
CA LEU A 296 13.66 -19.38 -2.62
C LEU A 296 12.97 -20.43 -1.75
N GLY A 297 12.16 -20.03 -0.80
CA GLY A 297 11.35 -20.90 0.05
C GLY A 297 10.36 -21.74 -0.77
N ARG A 298 9.65 -21.11 -1.71
CA ARG A 298 8.74 -21.80 -2.64
C ARG A 298 9.46 -22.87 -3.47
N LYS A 299 10.61 -22.53 -4.05
CA LYS A 299 11.46 -23.48 -4.79
C LYS A 299 11.95 -24.63 -3.92
N ALA A 300 12.24 -24.38 -2.64
CA ALA A 300 12.61 -25.43 -1.69
C ALA A 300 11.43 -26.36 -1.36
N MET A 301 10.22 -25.80 -1.18
CA MET A 301 8.97 -26.60 -1.01
C MET A 301 8.74 -27.53 -2.20
N GLU A 302 8.88 -27.04 -3.43
CA GLU A 302 8.70 -27.82 -4.67
C GLU A 302 9.68 -29.02 -4.74
N ARG A 303 10.86 -28.90 -4.15
CA ARG A 303 11.87 -29.96 -4.08
C ARG A 303 11.72 -30.88 -2.86
N GLY A 304 10.77 -30.58 -1.97
CA GLY A 304 10.60 -31.32 -0.70
C GLY A 304 11.66 -30.98 0.36
N ASP A 305 12.46 -29.93 0.16
CA ASP A 305 13.45 -29.47 1.13
C ASP A 305 12.78 -28.52 2.16
N TYR A 306 11.97 -29.12 3.02
CA TYR A 306 11.21 -28.40 4.03
C TYR A 306 12.09 -27.67 5.07
N PRO A 307 13.26 -28.20 5.51
CA PRO A 307 14.15 -27.47 6.41
C PRO A 307 14.67 -26.18 5.79
N MET A 308 15.03 -26.19 4.49
CA MET A 308 15.50 -25.02 3.76
C MET A 308 14.34 -24.05 3.51
N ALA A 309 13.15 -24.55 3.11
CA ALA A 309 11.94 -23.74 2.92
C ALA A 309 11.59 -22.96 4.19
N ARG A 310 11.54 -23.64 5.34
CA ARG A 310 11.34 -22.99 6.65
C ARG A 310 12.35 -21.88 6.90
N THR A 311 13.64 -22.13 6.60
CA THR A 311 14.70 -21.14 6.83
C THR A 311 14.50 -19.88 5.98
N PHE A 312 14.11 -20.06 4.72
CA PHE A 312 13.85 -18.93 3.82
C PHE A 312 12.58 -18.17 4.20
N PHE A 313 11.47 -18.85 4.48
CA PHE A 313 10.24 -18.18 4.89
C PHE A 313 10.41 -17.45 6.23
N ALA A 314 11.17 -18.00 7.18
CA ALA A 314 11.46 -17.32 8.44
C ALA A 314 12.28 -16.04 8.24
N LYS A 315 13.19 -16.00 7.26
CA LYS A 315 13.91 -14.76 6.89
C LYS A 315 12.96 -13.71 6.31
N GLU A 316 12.00 -14.12 5.49
CA GLU A 316 11.03 -13.18 4.92
C GLU A 316 10.06 -12.65 5.98
N VAL A 317 9.58 -13.51 6.88
CA VAL A 317 8.77 -13.08 8.05
C VAL A 317 9.55 -12.08 8.92
N ALA A 318 10.85 -12.30 9.16
CA ALA A 318 11.66 -11.38 9.96
C ALA A 318 11.85 -10.00 9.31
N ARG A 319 11.70 -9.90 7.99
CA ARG A 319 11.81 -8.64 7.22
C ARG A 319 10.47 -7.94 7.06
N ALA A 320 9.39 -8.71 6.96
CA ALA A 320 8.06 -8.21 6.62
C ALA A 320 7.00 -9.06 7.33
N ASP A 321 6.97 -8.96 8.67
CA ASP A 321 6.07 -9.72 9.53
C ASP A 321 4.59 -9.32 9.36
N TYR A 322 4.33 -8.16 8.76
CA TYR A 322 2.98 -7.74 8.37
C TYR A 322 2.35 -8.62 7.28
N ASN A 323 3.16 -9.37 6.52
CA ASN A 323 2.67 -10.11 5.36
C ASN A 323 2.13 -11.48 5.73
N HIS A 324 0.82 -11.61 5.73
CA HIS A 324 0.09 -12.83 6.06
C HIS A 324 0.50 -14.06 5.23
N GLU A 325 0.89 -13.85 3.96
CA GLU A 325 1.29 -14.95 3.06
C GLU A 325 2.59 -15.60 3.52
N PHE A 326 3.53 -14.82 4.06
CA PHE A 326 4.81 -15.34 4.56
C PHE A 326 4.60 -16.21 5.78
N HIS A 327 3.74 -15.80 6.71
CA HIS A 327 3.34 -16.61 7.86
C HIS A 327 2.62 -17.89 7.44
N PHE A 328 1.71 -17.80 6.46
CA PHE A 328 1.03 -18.97 5.93
C PHE A 328 2.02 -20.01 5.38
N TRP A 329 2.96 -19.61 4.54
CA TRP A 329 3.93 -20.54 3.96
C TRP A 329 4.94 -21.06 4.98
N LEU A 330 5.29 -20.27 5.99
CA LEU A 330 6.08 -20.74 7.12
C LEU A 330 5.32 -21.79 7.94
N ALA A 331 4.01 -21.59 8.14
CA ALA A 331 3.15 -22.60 8.78
C ALA A 331 3.11 -23.90 7.98
N VAL A 332 3.00 -23.84 6.66
CA VAL A 332 3.04 -25.02 5.79
C VAL A 332 4.38 -25.76 5.91
N ALA A 333 5.50 -25.04 5.90
CA ALA A 333 6.83 -25.64 6.07
C ALA A 333 6.99 -26.34 7.44
N TYR A 334 6.49 -25.73 8.52
CA TYR A 334 6.49 -26.37 9.85
C TYR A 334 5.58 -27.60 9.88
N TYR A 335 4.41 -27.54 9.23
CA TYR A 335 3.53 -28.71 9.13
C TYR A 335 4.20 -29.89 8.43
N ASP A 336 4.89 -29.64 7.31
CA ASP A 336 5.59 -30.69 6.57
C ASP A 336 6.81 -31.26 7.31
N LEU A 337 7.38 -30.48 8.23
CA LEU A 337 8.41 -30.92 9.18
C LEU A 337 7.84 -31.68 10.41
N GLY A 338 6.52 -31.71 10.58
CA GLY A 338 5.86 -32.34 11.73
C GLY A 338 5.85 -31.47 12.99
N ASP A 339 6.27 -30.20 12.91
CA ASP A 339 6.25 -29.26 14.03
C ASP A 339 4.87 -28.56 14.10
N MET A 340 3.92 -29.28 14.67
CA MET A 340 2.51 -28.87 14.70
C MET A 340 2.27 -27.62 15.56
N ASP A 341 3.06 -27.41 16.62
CA ASP A 341 2.91 -26.24 17.50
C ASP A 341 3.27 -24.96 16.76
N ARG A 342 4.44 -24.96 16.11
CA ARG A 342 4.87 -23.80 15.30
C ARG A 342 4.00 -23.61 14.07
N ALA A 343 3.52 -24.67 13.44
CA ALA A 343 2.58 -24.57 12.32
C ALA A 343 1.28 -23.84 12.72
N ARG A 344 0.70 -24.19 13.88
CA ARG A 344 -0.49 -23.53 14.42
C ARG A 344 -0.23 -22.06 14.78
N HIS A 345 0.91 -21.78 15.41
CA HIS A 345 1.28 -20.40 15.76
C HIS A 345 1.38 -19.54 14.50
N GLN A 346 2.12 -19.97 13.50
CA GLN A 346 2.28 -19.21 12.26
C GLN A 346 0.98 -19.09 11.44
N MET A 347 0.09 -20.10 11.52
CA MET A 347 -1.23 -20.02 10.88
C MET A 347 -2.15 -19.01 11.59
N LEU A 348 -2.04 -18.87 12.92
CA LEU A 348 -2.73 -17.82 13.69
C LEU A 348 -2.24 -16.44 13.29
N GLU A 349 -0.91 -16.23 13.20
CA GLU A 349 -0.32 -14.99 12.72
C GLU A 349 -0.80 -14.62 11.30
N ALA A 350 -0.85 -15.61 10.38
CA ALA A 350 -1.40 -15.39 9.05
C ALA A 350 -2.87 -14.96 9.07
N MET A 351 -3.67 -15.51 9.99
CA MET A 351 -5.08 -15.16 10.15
C MET A 351 -5.24 -13.75 10.71
N GLU A 352 -4.49 -13.40 11.76
CA GLU A 352 -4.57 -12.08 12.41
C GLU A 352 -4.10 -10.94 11.51
N ARG A 353 -3.12 -11.18 10.64
CA ARG A 353 -2.59 -10.23 9.65
C ARG A 353 -3.29 -10.28 8.31
N SER A 354 -4.36 -11.08 8.18
CA SER A 354 -5.04 -11.23 6.89
C SER A 354 -5.68 -9.91 6.43
N PRO A 355 -5.47 -9.52 5.17
CA PRO A 355 -5.90 -8.20 4.67
C PRO A 355 -7.38 -8.15 4.31
N SER A 356 -8.04 -9.31 4.25
CA SER A 356 -9.44 -9.40 3.85
C SER A 356 -10.20 -10.42 4.69
N ARG A 357 -11.52 -10.24 4.79
CA ARG A 357 -12.40 -11.21 5.44
C ARG A 357 -12.34 -12.59 4.79
N SER A 358 -12.15 -12.64 3.48
CA SER A 358 -12.00 -13.90 2.74
C SER A 358 -10.74 -14.66 3.16
N ASP A 359 -9.60 -13.96 3.25
CA ASP A 359 -8.34 -14.54 3.70
C ASP A 359 -8.43 -14.99 5.17
N HIS A 360 -9.01 -14.16 6.02
CA HIS A 360 -9.25 -14.51 7.43
C HIS A 360 -10.03 -15.83 7.55
N THR A 361 -11.18 -15.95 6.87
CA THR A 361 -12.00 -17.17 6.91
C THR A 361 -11.22 -18.37 6.37
N ARG A 362 -10.43 -18.20 5.32
CA ARG A 362 -9.60 -19.26 4.74
C ARG A 362 -8.54 -19.76 5.74
N TYR A 363 -7.87 -18.86 6.45
CA TYR A 363 -6.87 -19.23 7.45
C TYR A 363 -7.50 -19.81 8.72
N GLU A 364 -8.66 -19.30 9.15
CA GLU A 364 -9.43 -19.85 10.25
C GLU A 364 -9.79 -21.34 9.99
N ALA A 365 -10.28 -21.64 8.80
CA ALA A 365 -10.60 -23.03 8.42
C ALA A 365 -9.34 -23.94 8.43
N LYS A 366 -8.19 -23.42 7.95
CA LYS A 366 -6.92 -24.17 7.99
C LYS A 366 -6.40 -24.36 9.40
N LEU A 367 -6.53 -23.34 10.25
CA LEU A 367 -6.14 -23.43 11.67
C LEU A 367 -7.02 -24.45 12.43
N ALA A 368 -8.33 -24.46 12.18
CA ALA A 368 -9.24 -25.44 12.73
C ALA A 368 -8.86 -26.88 12.30
N TRP A 369 -8.51 -27.04 11.02
CA TRP A 369 -8.04 -28.33 10.52
C TRP A 369 -6.73 -28.77 11.19
N LEU A 370 -5.74 -27.89 11.37
CA LEU A 370 -4.50 -28.19 12.10
C LEU A 370 -4.75 -28.59 13.56
N LYS A 371 -5.74 -28.00 14.21
CA LYS A 371 -6.15 -28.36 15.58
C LYS A 371 -6.79 -29.74 15.66
N SER A 372 -7.62 -30.11 14.68
CA SER A 372 -8.31 -31.41 14.66
C SER A 372 -7.42 -32.59 14.25
N ASN A 373 -6.31 -32.33 13.55
CA ASN A 373 -5.39 -33.34 13.04
C ASN A 373 -4.06 -33.40 13.83
N GLU A 374 -4.09 -33.07 15.10
CA GLU A 374 -2.90 -32.97 15.98
C GLU A 374 -2.06 -34.26 16.03
N HIS A 375 -2.66 -35.43 15.81
CA HIS A 375 -2.01 -36.73 15.86
C HIS A 375 -1.66 -37.36 14.48
N ALA A 376 -1.97 -36.68 13.38
CA ALA A 376 -1.87 -37.27 12.05
C ALA A 376 -0.44 -37.37 11.48
N LYS A 377 0.51 -36.57 11.97
CA LYS A 377 1.92 -36.63 11.56
C LYS A 377 2.85 -36.64 12.80
N ALA A 378 2.91 -37.77 13.51
CA ALA A 378 4.06 -38.00 14.41
C ALA A 378 5.33 -38.11 13.54
N PRO A 379 6.46 -37.45 13.92
CA PRO A 379 7.70 -37.60 13.18
C PRO A 379 8.06 -39.09 13.09
N ALA A 380 8.41 -39.53 11.88
CA ALA A 380 8.96 -40.87 11.69
C ALA A 380 10.17 -40.99 12.66
N LYS A 381 10.05 -41.84 13.68
CA LYS A 381 11.14 -42.11 14.60
C LYS A 381 12.32 -42.60 13.76
N THR A 382 13.38 -41.81 13.68
CA THR A 382 14.67 -42.27 13.18
C THR A 382 15.02 -43.54 13.96
N ALA A 383 15.07 -44.66 13.26
CA ALA A 383 15.55 -45.93 13.83
C ALA A 383 17.01 -45.71 14.33
N PRO A 384 17.36 -46.18 15.52
CA PRO A 384 18.74 -46.12 15.98
C PRO A 384 19.57 -47.09 15.13
N GLN A 385 20.70 -46.59 14.58
CA GLN A 385 21.78 -47.41 14.04
C GLN A 385 22.58 -48.01 15.20
#